data_c918a11d26e3d7243c0c15e493d949c2
#
_entry.id   c918a11d26e3d7243c0c15e493d949c2
#
_cell.length_a   1.000
_cell.length_b   1.000
_cell.length_c   1.000
_cell.angle_alpha   90.00
_cell.angle_beta   90.00
_cell.angle_gamma   90.00
#
_symmetry.space_group_name_H-M   'P 1'
#
loop_
_entity.id
_entity.type
_entity.pdbx_description
1 polymer ?
#
loop_
_entity_poly.entity_id
_entity_poly.type
_entity_poly.pdbx_seq_one_letter_code
_entity_poly.pdbx_strand_id
1 'polypeptide(L)'
;GRKNNVYENSKDDAVIKKILGQYGLSAKVDSTGIEIPQLVQYYCTDWDFVLTRAQNNGLVVITDGKQVKVCKPNVSASPVLTITYGDNLIAFDGSISASEQYTDTKACAWDVSRQQIIKATASKPSLNAQGDIAAKDLSGLANEVMLYQTNAPIGDASLHAWADAQALWSGLARFQGSITIYGNASIIPGCIIKLEGLSKHYSGNAFVQSVEHTLQGGEWKTQVYMGFSPVVITEEPDVVAPAASGFLPGIRGLQIGIVKKIGDNKD
;
A
#
# COMPACT_ATOMS: atom_id res chain seq x y z
N GLY A 1 -17.32 2.37 -12.80
CA GLY A 1 -18.25 1.54 -12.04
C GLY A 1 -17.59 0.27 -11.52
N ARG A 2 -18.24 -0.44 -10.59
CA ARG A 2 -17.77 -1.71 -10.03
C ARG A 2 -17.92 -2.83 -11.05
N LYS A 3 -16.97 -3.76 -11.09
CA LYS A 3 -16.91 -4.86 -12.05
C LYS A 3 -16.66 -6.19 -11.36
N ASN A 4 -16.95 -7.27 -12.07
CA ASN A 4 -16.61 -8.65 -11.72
C ASN A 4 -15.78 -9.23 -12.87
N ASN A 5 -14.58 -9.67 -12.58
CA ASN A 5 -13.69 -10.34 -13.53
C ASN A 5 -12.95 -11.49 -12.86
N VAL A 6 -12.58 -12.48 -13.64
CA VAL A 6 -11.69 -13.57 -13.23
C VAL A 6 -10.47 -13.55 -14.15
N TYR A 7 -9.31 -13.62 -13.55
CA TYR A 7 -8.03 -13.73 -14.26
C TYR A 7 -7.38 -15.06 -13.86
N GLU A 8 -7.20 -15.94 -14.83
CA GLU A 8 -6.64 -17.28 -14.63
C GLU A 8 -5.16 -17.28 -14.95
N ASN A 9 -4.37 -18.04 -14.20
CA ASN A 9 -2.94 -18.25 -14.38
C ASN A 9 -2.20 -16.95 -14.69
N SER A 10 -2.44 -15.94 -13.87
CA SER A 10 -1.99 -14.57 -14.15
C SER A 10 -1.15 -14.04 -13.00
N LYS A 11 -0.18 -13.17 -13.35
CA LYS A 11 0.59 -12.39 -12.38
C LYS A 11 -0.09 -11.06 -12.13
N ASP A 12 0.06 -10.51 -10.93
CA ASP A 12 -0.51 -9.21 -10.58
C ASP A 12 -0.07 -8.10 -11.52
N ASP A 13 1.22 -8.05 -11.88
CA ASP A 13 1.72 -7.04 -12.82
C ASP A 13 1.08 -7.13 -14.20
N ALA A 14 0.81 -8.33 -14.70
CA ALA A 14 0.13 -8.53 -15.98
C ALA A 14 -1.33 -8.07 -15.92
N VAL A 15 -2.03 -8.39 -14.82
CA VAL A 15 -3.42 -7.97 -14.61
C VAL A 15 -3.51 -6.45 -14.47
N ILE A 16 -2.63 -5.83 -13.69
CA ILE A 16 -2.57 -4.37 -13.54
C ILE A 16 -2.35 -3.69 -14.91
N LYS A 17 -1.37 -4.17 -15.69
CA LYS A 17 -1.11 -3.65 -17.06
C LYS A 17 -2.33 -3.79 -17.95
N LYS A 18 -3.01 -4.94 -17.91
CA LYS A 18 -4.22 -5.19 -18.71
C LYS A 18 -5.34 -4.23 -18.35
N ILE A 19 -5.59 -4.01 -17.07
CA ILE A 19 -6.65 -3.09 -16.60
C ILE A 19 -6.32 -1.66 -17.03
N LEU A 20 -5.12 -1.16 -16.75
CA LEU A 20 -4.72 0.21 -17.09
C LEU A 20 -4.74 0.45 -18.60
N GLY A 21 -4.35 -0.55 -19.39
CA GLY A 21 -4.39 -0.51 -20.86
C GLY A 21 -5.79 -0.29 -21.43
N GLN A 22 -6.85 -0.78 -20.77
CA GLN A 22 -8.23 -0.56 -21.19
C GLN A 22 -8.66 0.92 -21.19
N TYR A 23 -7.96 1.74 -20.42
CA TYR A 23 -8.19 3.19 -20.31
C TYR A 23 -7.24 4.02 -21.16
N GLY A 24 -6.44 3.39 -22.01
CA GLY A 24 -5.45 4.07 -22.85
C GLY A 24 -4.30 4.69 -22.05
N LEU A 25 -4.04 4.18 -20.82
CA LEU A 25 -2.95 4.62 -19.98
C LEU A 25 -1.69 3.83 -20.29
N SER A 26 -0.56 4.53 -20.36
CA SER A 26 0.75 3.88 -20.43
C SER A 26 1.15 3.36 -19.06
N ALA A 27 1.24 2.04 -18.89
CA ALA A 27 1.54 1.42 -17.62
C ALA A 27 2.96 0.85 -17.59
N LYS A 28 3.79 1.34 -16.65
CA LYS A 28 5.08 0.73 -16.30
C LYS A 28 4.92 0.05 -14.94
N VAL A 29 4.87 -1.28 -14.93
CA VAL A 29 4.63 -2.07 -13.72
C VAL A 29 5.82 -2.99 -13.48
N ASP A 30 6.38 -2.95 -12.27
CA ASP A 30 7.43 -3.88 -11.85
C ASP A 30 6.87 -5.30 -11.78
N SER A 31 7.70 -6.29 -12.13
CA SER A 31 7.29 -7.69 -12.10
C SER A 31 7.01 -8.15 -10.67
N THR A 32 5.85 -8.80 -10.47
CA THR A 32 5.49 -9.41 -9.19
C THR A 32 6.00 -10.86 -9.07
N GLY A 33 6.38 -11.48 -10.19
CA GLY A 33 7.03 -12.80 -10.23
C GLY A 33 6.11 -13.99 -9.94
N ILE A 34 5.05 -13.82 -9.15
CA ILE A 34 4.19 -14.91 -8.66
C ILE A 34 2.99 -15.07 -9.59
N GLU A 35 2.79 -16.29 -10.10
CA GLU A 35 1.60 -16.66 -10.86
C GLU A 35 0.50 -17.12 -9.90
N ILE A 36 -0.69 -16.56 -10.06
CA ILE A 36 -1.88 -16.85 -9.26
C ILE A 36 -2.83 -17.67 -10.14
N PRO A 37 -3.20 -18.91 -9.74
CA PRO A 37 -4.09 -19.74 -10.54
C PRO A 37 -5.42 -19.09 -10.86
N GLN A 38 -6.02 -18.43 -9.88
CA GLN A 38 -7.30 -17.72 -10.03
C GLN A 38 -7.30 -16.46 -9.20
N LEU A 39 -7.34 -15.31 -9.86
CA LEU A 39 -7.43 -13.99 -9.23
C LEU A 39 -8.78 -13.37 -9.57
N VAL A 40 -9.55 -13.04 -8.54
CA VAL A 40 -10.93 -12.57 -8.69
C VAL A 40 -11.01 -11.09 -8.32
N GLN A 41 -11.47 -10.29 -9.28
CA GLN A 41 -11.99 -8.95 -9.01
C GLN A 41 -13.47 -9.09 -8.70
N TYR A 42 -13.86 -8.90 -7.45
CA TYR A 42 -15.24 -9.06 -7.02
C TYR A 42 -15.87 -7.72 -6.65
N TYR A 43 -16.77 -7.26 -7.49
CA TYR A 43 -17.62 -6.07 -7.32
C TYR A 43 -16.89 -4.84 -6.74
N CYS A 44 -15.71 -4.55 -7.28
CA CYS A 44 -14.92 -3.38 -6.98
C CYS A 44 -14.54 -2.62 -8.26
N THR A 45 -14.11 -1.36 -8.14
CA THR A 45 -13.67 -0.61 -9.30
C THR A 45 -12.33 -1.14 -9.81
N ASP A 46 -12.02 -0.90 -11.08
CA ASP A 46 -10.73 -1.28 -11.66
C ASP A 46 -9.58 -0.59 -10.93
N TRP A 47 -9.78 0.67 -10.53
CA TRP A 47 -8.75 1.44 -9.83
C TRP A 47 -8.49 0.89 -8.42
N ASP A 48 -9.53 0.63 -7.63
CA ASP A 48 -9.38 0.05 -6.29
C ASP A 48 -8.74 -1.33 -6.35
N PHE A 49 -9.09 -2.11 -7.38
CA PHE A 49 -8.46 -3.42 -7.59
C PHE A 49 -6.96 -3.28 -7.91
N VAL A 50 -6.58 -2.35 -8.78
CA VAL A 50 -5.17 -2.05 -9.08
C VAL A 50 -4.42 -1.62 -7.82
N LEU A 51 -4.99 -0.71 -7.02
CA LEU A 51 -4.38 -0.26 -5.77
C LEU A 51 -4.23 -1.41 -4.76
N THR A 52 -5.26 -2.23 -4.59
CA THR A 52 -5.23 -3.40 -3.70
C THR A 52 -4.15 -4.38 -4.11
N ARG A 53 -4.04 -4.71 -5.41
CA ARG A 53 -3.02 -5.63 -5.91
C ARG A 53 -1.61 -5.06 -5.79
N ALA A 54 -1.44 -3.76 -6.05
CA ALA A 54 -0.18 -3.07 -5.86
C ALA A 54 0.23 -3.09 -4.37
N GLN A 55 -0.67 -2.72 -3.46
CA GLN A 55 -0.41 -2.71 -2.02
C GLN A 55 -0.01 -4.10 -1.50
N ASN A 56 -0.71 -5.17 -1.92
CA ASN A 56 -0.41 -6.54 -1.51
C ASN A 56 0.97 -7.05 -1.97
N ASN A 57 1.57 -6.39 -2.96
CA ASN A 57 2.92 -6.68 -3.46
C ASN A 57 3.96 -5.64 -3.00
N GLY A 58 3.62 -4.72 -2.10
CA GLY A 58 4.53 -3.67 -1.62
C GLY A 58 4.90 -2.66 -2.72
N LEU A 59 4.02 -2.43 -3.68
CA LEU A 59 4.23 -1.51 -4.80
C LEU A 59 3.46 -0.21 -4.59
N VAL A 60 4.09 0.92 -4.89
CA VAL A 60 3.45 2.24 -4.95
C VAL A 60 2.91 2.51 -6.34
N VAL A 61 1.81 3.24 -6.42
CA VAL A 61 1.21 3.69 -7.69
C VAL A 61 1.44 5.18 -7.84
N ILE A 62 2.16 5.55 -8.88
CA ILE A 62 2.53 6.94 -9.20
C ILE A 62 1.90 7.29 -10.55
N THR A 63 1.15 8.39 -10.58
CA THR A 63 0.52 8.91 -11.79
C THR A 63 1.26 10.14 -12.28
N ASP A 64 1.57 10.18 -13.58
CA ASP A 64 2.18 11.31 -14.24
C ASP A 64 1.52 11.50 -15.63
N GLY A 65 0.56 12.42 -15.70
CA GLY A 65 -0.25 12.63 -16.89
C GLY A 65 -0.98 11.35 -17.32
N LYS A 66 -0.62 10.81 -18.50
CA LYS A 66 -1.18 9.53 -19.01
C LYS A 66 -0.33 8.30 -18.65
N GLN A 67 0.77 8.48 -17.93
CA GLN A 67 1.62 7.38 -17.49
C GLN A 67 1.28 7.00 -16.06
N VAL A 68 1.14 5.69 -15.83
CA VAL A 68 1.01 5.12 -14.48
C VAL A 68 2.20 4.21 -14.23
N LYS A 69 2.96 4.51 -13.19
CA LYS A 69 4.08 3.71 -12.75
C LYS A 69 3.69 2.96 -11.48
N VAL A 70 3.78 1.63 -11.51
CA VAL A 70 3.54 0.76 -10.34
C VAL A 70 4.84 0.07 -10.01
N CYS A 71 5.50 0.47 -8.94
CA CYS A 71 6.88 0.03 -8.67
C CYS A 71 7.17 -0.08 -7.17
N LYS A 72 8.25 -0.77 -6.84
CA LYS A 72 8.78 -0.75 -5.47
C LYS A 72 9.19 0.68 -5.09
N PRO A 73 8.90 1.14 -3.86
CA PRO A 73 9.36 2.44 -3.42
C PRO A 73 10.89 2.47 -3.37
N ASN A 74 11.50 3.41 -4.10
CA ASN A 74 12.96 3.58 -4.10
C ASN A 74 13.39 4.46 -2.91
N VAL A 75 13.44 3.88 -1.73
CA VAL A 75 13.74 4.56 -0.46
C VAL A 75 15.21 4.98 -0.29
N SER A 76 16.11 4.47 -1.16
CA SER A 76 17.54 4.77 -1.17
C SER A 76 17.98 5.71 -2.29
N ALA A 77 17.03 6.26 -3.05
CA ALA A 77 17.33 7.23 -4.09
C ALA A 77 18.03 8.48 -3.53
N SER A 78 18.87 9.10 -4.35
CA SER A 78 19.45 10.41 -4.00
C SER A 78 18.35 11.47 -3.90
N PRO A 79 18.39 12.35 -2.90
CA PRO A 79 17.43 13.44 -2.77
C PRO A 79 17.44 14.36 -3.99
N VAL A 80 16.25 14.72 -4.49
CA VAL A 80 16.09 15.66 -5.61
C VAL A 80 16.22 17.11 -5.16
N LEU A 81 15.95 17.38 -3.87
CA LEU A 81 16.06 18.71 -3.27
C LEU A 81 16.42 18.57 -1.79
N THR A 82 17.21 19.50 -1.27
CA THR A 82 17.41 19.71 0.17
C THR A 82 16.52 20.86 0.63
N ILE A 83 15.76 20.63 1.69
CA ILE A 83 14.83 21.59 2.30
C ILE A 83 15.33 21.88 3.70
N THR A 84 15.68 23.14 3.95
CA THR A 84 16.35 23.58 5.17
C THR A 84 15.46 24.55 5.95
N TYR A 85 15.30 24.30 7.26
CA TYR A 85 14.64 25.23 8.16
C TYR A 85 15.40 26.56 8.22
N GLY A 86 14.65 27.67 8.08
CA GLY A 86 15.23 29.01 8.06
C GLY A 86 15.75 29.47 6.69
N ASP A 87 15.61 28.63 5.64
CA ASP A 87 15.97 28.97 4.27
C ASP A 87 14.77 28.83 3.32
N ASN A 88 14.50 27.64 2.83
CA ASN A 88 13.47 27.38 1.82
C ASN A 88 12.23 26.64 2.35
N LEU A 89 12.17 26.32 3.64
CA LEU A 89 10.99 25.73 4.31
C LEU A 89 10.05 26.84 4.80
N ILE A 90 8.80 26.82 4.32
CA ILE A 90 7.74 27.77 4.75
C ILE A 90 7.00 27.21 5.96
N ALA A 91 6.57 25.96 5.88
CA ALA A 91 5.82 25.30 6.95
C ALA A 91 6.18 23.81 7.04
N PHE A 92 6.14 23.28 8.24
CA PHE A 92 6.34 21.86 8.54
C PHE A 92 5.29 21.40 9.55
N ASP A 93 4.63 20.30 9.21
CA ASP A 93 3.79 19.53 10.13
C ASP A 93 4.27 18.08 10.07
N GLY A 94 4.51 17.46 11.20
CA GLY A 94 5.05 16.10 11.21
C GLY A 94 4.75 15.36 12.49
N SER A 95 4.48 14.08 12.35
CA SER A 95 4.26 13.15 13.45
C SER A 95 5.09 11.89 13.29
N ILE A 96 5.44 11.29 14.42
CA ILE A 96 6.09 9.98 14.50
C ILE A 96 5.13 9.09 15.27
N SER A 97 4.72 7.98 14.66
CA SER A 97 3.79 7.05 15.27
C SER A 97 4.44 5.71 15.57
N ALA A 98 4.23 5.20 16.78
CA ALA A 98 4.60 3.86 17.19
C ALA A 98 3.44 2.86 17.05
N SER A 99 2.20 3.33 16.82
CA SER A 99 0.99 2.49 16.88
C SER A 99 1.03 1.31 15.91
N GLU A 100 1.61 1.52 14.72
CA GLU A 100 1.69 0.52 13.66
C GLU A 100 3.13 -0.01 13.46
N GLN A 101 4.01 0.18 14.44
CA GLN A 101 5.37 -0.34 14.37
C GLN A 101 5.47 -1.66 15.15
N TYR A 102 5.89 -2.73 14.46
CA TYR A 102 5.96 -4.07 15.00
C TYR A 102 7.39 -4.62 14.94
N THR A 103 7.77 -5.46 15.91
CA THR A 103 9.07 -6.16 15.89
C THR A 103 9.14 -7.18 14.78
N ASP A 104 8.02 -7.90 14.57
CA ASP A 104 7.85 -8.87 13.50
C ASP A 104 6.46 -8.73 12.87
N THR A 105 6.38 -8.99 11.57
CA THR A 105 5.13 -9.13 10.83
C THR A 105 5.02 -10.55 10.32
N LYS A 106 3.93 -11.21 10.66
CA LYS A 106 3.62 -12.58 10.25
C LYS A 106 2.30 -12.64 9.53
N ALA A 107 2.18 -13.60 8.63
CA ALA A 107 0.92 -13.89 7.95
C ALA A 107 0.61 -15.38 8.06
N CYS A 108 -0.68 -15.73 8.11
CA CYS A 108 -1.12 -17.11 8.04
C CYS A 108 -2.40 -17.26 7.22
N ALA A 109 -2.57 -18.44 6.61
CA ALA A 109 -3.74 -18.81 5.85
C ALA A 109 -3.99 -20.31 6.00
N TRP A 110 -5.22 -20.73 5.71
CA TRP A 110 -5.58 -22.15 5.64
C TRP A 110 -5.34 -22.67 4.22
N ASP A 111 -4.45 -23.65 4.08
CA ASP A 111 -4.26 -24.37 2.82
C ASP A 111 -5.25 -25.53 2.75
N VAL A 112 -6.25 -25.40 1.89
CA VAL A 112 -7.32 -26.40 1.72
C VAL A 112 -6.77 -27.71 1.17
N SER A 113 -5.79 -27.67 0.28
CA SER A 113 -5.23 -28.88 -0.36
C SER A 113 -4.36 -29.69 0.57
N ARG A 114 -3.58 -29.02 1.43
CA ARG A 114 -2.72 -29.66 2.44
C ARG A 114 -3.44 -29.87 3.77
N GLN A 115 -4.64 -29.29 3.95
CA GLN A 115 -5.41 -29.30 5.21
C GLN A 115 -4.59 -28.85 6.43
N GLN A 116 -3.82 -27.77 6.25
CA GLN A 116 -2.97 -27.21 7.31
C GLN A 116 -2.88 -25.69 7.23
N ILE A 117 -2.47 -25.08 8.34
CA ILE A 117 -2.16 -23.66 8.37
C ILE A 117 -0.76 -23.44 7.79
N ILE A 118 -0.69 -22.66 6.74
CA ILE A 118 0.58 -22.13 6.20
C ILE A 118 0.90 -20.79 6.88
N LYS A 119 2.18 -20.53 7.08
CA LYS A 119 2.68 -19.33 7.79
C LYS A 119 3.84 -18.72 7.03
N ALA A 120 3.89 -17.39 7.05
CA ALA A 120 5.01 -16.61 6.56
C ALA A 120 5.47 -15.60 7.61
N THR A 121 6.75 -15.32 7.65
CA THR A 121 7.32 -14.22 8.44
C THR A 121 7.97 -13.25 7.46
N ALA A 122 7.65 -11.97 7.59
CA ALA A 122 8.17 -10.94 6.72
C ALA A 122 9.68 -10.77 6.85
N SER A 123 10.32 -10.45 5.75
CA SER A 123 11.68 -9.93 5.73
C SER A 123 11.70 -8.51 6.30
N LYS A 124 12.84 -8.10 6.86
CA LYS A 124 12.97 -6.69 7.32
C LYS A 124 12.98 -5.75 6.12
N PRO A 125 12.05 -4.79 6.04
CA PRO A 125 11.98 -3.87 4.91
C PRO A 125 13.15 -2.88 4.93
N SER A 126 13.61 -2.49 3.74
CA SER A 126 14.46 -1.31 3.59
C SER A 126 13.61 -0.05 3.70
N LEU A 127 14.03 0.91 4.52
CA LEU A 127 13.32 2.16 4.77
C LEU A 127 14.22 3.35 4.46
N ASN A 128 13.61 4.51 4.19
CA ASN A 128 14.32 5.76 4.03
C ASN A 128 15.01 6.22 5.33
N ALA A 129 16.19 6.81 5.18
CA ALA A 129 17.01 7.28 6.30
C ALA A 129 16.51 8.65 6.80
N GLN A 130 15.42 8.64 7.58
CA GLN A 130 14.83 9.83 8.18
C GLN A 130 14.79 9.69 9.70
N GLY A 131 15.22 10.74 10.40
CA GLY A 131 15.26 10.78 11.85
C GLY A 131 16.30 9.86 12.46
N ASP A 132 16.40 9.91 13.78
CA ASP A 132 17.28 9.07 14.61
C ASP A 132 16.50 7.97 15.35
N ILE A 133 15.18 7.89 15.21
CA ILE A 133 14.33 6.89 15.84
C ILE A 133 14.09 5.75 14.85
N ALA A 134 14.71 4.61 15.10
CA ALA A 134 14.51 3.43 14.25
C ALA A 134 13.14 2.77 14.50
N ALA A 135 12.59 2.09 13.48
CA ALA A 135 11.32 1.37 13.62
C ALA A 135 11.33 0.36 14.78
N LYS A 136 12.47 -0.32 15.02
CA LYS A 136 12.66 -1.24 16.14
C LYS A 136 12.55 -0.58 17.52
N ASP A 137 12.90 0.71 17.63
CA ASP A 137 12.84 1.44 18.90
C ASP A 137 11.40 1.83 19.21
N LEU A 138 10.61 2.11 18.17
CA LEU A 138 9.17 2.39 18.28
C LEU A 138 8.37 1.11 18.56
N SER A 139 8.69 0.00 17.91
CA SER A 139 7.99 -1.27 18.10
C SER A 139 8.12 -1.81 19.52
N GLY A 140 9.26 -1.60 20.16
CA GLY A 140 9.49 -1.99 21.56
C GLY A 140 8.61 -1.25 22.58
N LEU A 141 7.93 -0.17 22.18
CA LEU A 141 7.06 0.61 23.08
C LEU A 141 5.64 0.06 23.20
N ALA A 142 5.10 -0.56 22.15
CA ALA A 142 3.68 -0.87 22.08
C ALA A 142 3.34 -2.26 21.51
N ASN A 143 4.11 -2.78 20.54
CA ASN A 143 3.67 -3.91 19.74
C ASN A 143 4.81 -4.90 19.48
N GLU A 144 4.62 -6.16 19.87
CA GLU A 144 5.65 -7.19 19.64
C GLU A 144 5.55 -7.78 18.22
N VAL A 145 4.42 -8.39 17.90
CA VAL A 145 4.22 -9.13 16.64
C VAL A 145 2.87 -8.80 16.06
N MET A 146 2.82 -8.45 14.77
CA MET A 146 1.57 -8.37 14.01
C MET A 146 1.31 -9.67 13.28
N LEU A 147 0.14 -10.25 13.49
CA LEU A 147 -0.31 -11.45 12.80
C LEU A 147 -1.47 -11.14 11.87
N TYR A 148 -1.20 -11.14 10.58
CA TYR A 148 -2.23 -11.05 9.54
C TYR A 148 -2.80 -12.44 9.24
N GLN A 149 -4.13 -12.54 9.16
CA GLN A 149 -4.83 -13.78 8.86
C GLN A 149 -5.75 -13.59 7.67
N THR A 150 -5.75 -14.54 6.76
CA THR A 150 -6.67 -14.54 5.63
C THR A 150 -7.30 -15.92 5.45
N ASN A 151 -8.56 -15.94 5.03
CA ASN A 151 -9.28 -17.14 4.58
C ASN A 151 -9.25 -17.28 3.06
N ALA A 152 -8.60 -16.37 2.35
CA ALA A 152 -8.43 -16.47 0.90
C ALA A 152 -7.53 -17.67 0.55
N PRO A 153 -7.82 -18.40 -0.54
CA PRO A 153 -6.91 -19.43 -1.04
C PRO A 153 -5.63 -18.78 -1.56
N ILE A 154 -4.55 -18.86 -0.79
CA ILE A 154 -3.26 -18.23 -1.09
C ILE A 154 -2.14 -19.25 -0.96
N GLY A 155 -1.17 -19.24 -1.89
CA GLY A 155 0.02 -20.08 -1.80
C GLY A 155 1.13 -19.46 -0.95
N ASP A 156 2.12 -20.28 -0.55
CA ASP A 156 3.23 -19.88 0.32
C ASP A 156 3.95 -18.62 -0.19
N ALA A 157 4.27 -18.55 -1.48
CA ALA A 157 4.98 -17.42 -2.08
C ALA A 157 4.17 -16.11 -2.00
N SER A 158 2.86 -16.17 -2.29
CA SER A 158 1.97 -15.02 -2.19
C SER A 158 1.76 -14.58 -0.73
N LEU A 159 1.72 -15.53 0.20
CA LEU A 159 1.61 -15.25 1.63
C LEU A 159 2.85 -14.52 2.15
N HIS A 160 4.05 -14.94 1.69
CA HIS A 160 5.30 -14.24 2.00
C HIS A 160 5.33 -12.83 1.42
N ALA A 161 4.98 -12.67 0.13
CA ALA A 161 4.94 -11.36 -0.51
C ALA A 161 3.97 -10.41 0.20
N TRP A 162 2.82 -10.91 0.65
CA TRP A 162 1.87 -10.13 1.43
C TRP A 162 2.41 -9.73 2.81
N ALA A 163 3.07 -10.63 3.52
CA ALA A 163 3.71 -10.32 4.80
C ALA A 163 4.81 -9.26 4.63
N ASP A 164 5.67 -9.40 3.62
CA ASP A 164 6.72 -8.43 3.29
C ASP A 164 6.14 -7.05 2.95
N ALA A 165 5.04 -7.01 2.18
CA ALA A 165 4.34 -5.79 1.85
C ALA A 165 3.79 -5.09 3.11
N GLN A 166 3.15 -5.82 4.01
CA GLN A 166 2.62 -5.25 5.26
C GLN A 166 3.73 -4.70 6.16
N ALA A 167 4.86 -5.39 6.27
CA ALA A 167 6.02 -4.89 7.00
C ALA A 167 6.59 -3.60 6.39
N LEU A 168 6.62 -3.51 5.06
CA LEU A 168 7.05 -2.31 4.35
C LEU A 168 6.12 -1.12 4.61
N TRP A 169 4.80 -1.32 4.49
CA TRP A 169 3.82 -0.26 4.73
C TRP A 169 3.85 0.23 6.16
N SER A 170 3.92 -0.66 7.15
CA SER A 170 4.12 -0.32 8.54
C SER A 170 5.37 0.56 8.73
N GLY A 171 6.51 0.16 8.17
CA GLY A 171 7.74 0.93 8.27
C GLY A 171 7.69 2.30 7.60
N LEU A 172 7.04 2.42 6.44
CA LEU A 172 6.86 3.69 5.72
C LEU A 172 5.83 4.62 6.39
N ALA A 173 4.94 4.07 7.23
CA ALA A 173 3.97 4.83 8.02
C ALA A 173 4.58 5.49 9.29
N ARG A 174 5.84 5.18 9.62
CA ARG A 174 6.52 5.67 10.82
C ARG A 174 6.54 7.19 10.92
N PHE A 175 6.90 7.87 9.83
CA PHE A 175 6.91 9.32 9.70
C PHE A 175 5.80 9.76 8.77
N GLN A 176 4.90 10.59 9.27
CA GLN A 176 3.82 11.18 8.48
C GLN A 176 3.84 12.68 8.65
N GLY A 177 3.48 13.40 7.61
CA GLY A 177 3.37 14.84 7.69
C GLY A 177 3.44 15.54 6.34
N SER A 178 3.48 16.84 6.40
CA SER A 178 3.61 17.69 5.22
C SER A 178 4.62 18.81 5.41
N ILE A 179 5.19 19.24 4.30
CA ILE A 179 6.00 20.43 4.22
C ILE A 179 5.46 21.34 3.13
N THR A 180 5.59 22.65 3.36
CA THR A 180 5.30 23.67 2.35
C THR A 180 6.56 24.42 2.01
N ILE A 181 6.83 24.55 0.73
CA ILE A 181 7.95 25.33 0.17
C ILE A 181 7.45 26.25 -0.94
N TYR A 182 8.29 27.15 -1.41
CA TYR A 182 8.03 27.87 -2.67
C TYR A 182 7.96 26.88 -3.85
N GLY A 183 7.25 27.28 -4.90
CA GLY A 183 6.95 26.42 -6.04
C GLY A 183 8.18 25.73 -6.62
N ASN A 184 8.10 24.40 -6.70
CA ASN A 184 9.19 23.59 -7.23
C ASN A 184 8.63 22.38 -7.99
N ALA A 185 8.86 22.31 -9.30
CA ALA A 185 8.37 21.24 -10.18
C ALA A 185 9.26 19.99 -10.17
N SER A 186 10.44 20.01 -9.53
CA SER A 186 11.32 18.83 -9.49
C SER A 186 10.88 17.77 -8.48
N ILE A 187 10.02 18.17 -7.53
CA ILE A 187 9.49 17.24 -6.52
C ILE A 187 8.25 16.57 -7.11
N ILE A 188 8.32 15.27 -7.25
CA ILE A 188 7.23 14.42 -7.75
C ILE A 188 6.98 13.26 -6.77
N PRO A 189 5.80 12.66 -6.74
CA PRO A 189 5.54 11.47 -5.95
C PRO A 189 6.55 10.35 -6.23
N GLY A 190 7.03 9.68 -5.19
CA GLY A 190 8.01 8.60 -5.28
C GLY A 190 9.47 9.04 -5.28
N CYS A 191 9.79 10.34 -5.25
CA CYS A 191 11.16 10.82 -5.06
C CYS A 191 11.54 10.90 -3.58
N ILE A 192 12.83 11.15 -3.33
CA ILE A 192 13.37 11.45 -2.00
C ILE A 192 13.69 12.94 -1.94
N ILE A 193 13.36 13.56 -0.82
CA ILE A 193 13.82 14.91 -0.45
C ILE A 193 14.65 14.80 0.83
N LYS A 194 15.60 15.72 1.03
CA LYS A 194 16.38 15.80 2.26
C LYS A 194 15.87 16.94 3.12
N LEU A 195 15.57 16.66 4.39
CA LEU A 195 15.15 17.65 5.39
C LEU A 195 16.34 17.99 6.29
N GLU A 196 16.66 19.27 6.43
CA GLU A 196 17.75 19.78 7.26
C GLU A 196 17.29 20.89 8.19
N GLY A 197 17.98 21.04 9.32
CA GLY A 197 17.68 22.09 10.30
C GLY A 197 16.41 21.87 11.12
N LEU A 198 15.69 20.78 10.92
CA LEU A 198 14.64 20.31 11.83
C LEU A 198 15.26 19.60 13.03
N SER A 199 14.44 19.15 13.98
CA SER A 199 14.98 18.33 15.07
C SER A 199 15.63 17.06 14.52
N LYS A 200 16.54 16.44 15.29
CA LYS A 200 17.19 15.17 14.92
C LYS A 200 16.19 14.05 14.63
N HIS A 201 14.96 14.14 15.14
CA HIS A 201 13.92 13.15 14.95
C HIS A 201 13.27 13.23 13.56
N TYR A 202 13.29 14.39 12.90
CA TYR A 202 12.62 14.62 11.62
C TYR A 202 13.57 14.87 10.44
N SER A 203 14.81 15.30 10.72
CA SER A 203 15.79 15.55 9.67
C SER A 203 16.22 14.26 8.97
N GLY A 204 16.63 14.35 7.72
CA GLY A 204 17.07 13.22 6.90
C GLY A 204 16.28 13.06 5.63
N ASN A 205 16.36 11.87 5.02
CA ASN A 205 15.77 11.59 3.72
C ASN A 205 14.30 11.17 3.85
N ALA A 206 13.37 12.00 3.40
CA ALA A 206 11.95 11.72 3.43
C ALA A 206 11.46 11.22 2.06
N PHE A 207 10.62 10.18 2.06
CA PHE A 207 9.97 9.66 0.87
C PHE A 207 8.71 10.49 0.58
N VAL A 208 8.59 10.98 -0.65
CA VAL A 208 7.45 11.80 -1.09
C VAL A 208 6.30 10.90 -1.51
N GLN A 209 5.19 10.97 -0.79
CA GLN A 209 3.96 10.25 -1.09
C GLN A 209 3.15 10.96 -2.16
N SER A 210 2.88 12.25 -1.95
CA SER A 210 2.09 13.08 -2.86
C SER A 210 2.56 14.53 -2.84
N VAL A 211 2.18 15.27 -3.89
CA VAL A 211 2.56 16.67 -4.07
C VAL A 211 1.32 17.45 -4.50
N GLU A 212 1.13 18.62 -3.91
CA GLU A 212 0.10 19.57 -4.28
C GLU A 212 0.72 20.90 -4.64
N HIS A 213 0.37 21.43 -5.81
CA HIS A 213 0.80 22.74 -6.26
C HIS A 213 -0.35 23.74 -6.18
N THR A 214 -0.16 24.81 -5.43
CA THR A 214 -1.13 25.90 -5.31
C THR A 214 -0.58 27.15 -5.96
N LEU A 215 -1.31 27.67 -6.95
CA LEU A 215 -1.02 28.96 -7.60
C LEU A 215 -2.15 29.91 -7.24
N GLN A 216 -1.89 30.84 -6.35
CA GLN A 216 -2.88 31.79 -5.86
C GLN A 216 -2.26 33.15 -5.53
N GLY A 217 -2.90 34.26 -5.94
CA GLY A 217 -2.45 35.60 -5.59
C GLY A 217 -1.07 35.96 -6.14
N GLY A 218 -0.63 35.33 -7.23
CA GLY A 218 0.72 35.52 -7.79
C GLY A 218 1.81 34.71 -7.12
N GLU A 219 1.47 33.92 -6.10
CA GLU A 219 2.39 33.00 -5.43
C GLU A 219 2.20 31.57 -5.92
N TRP A 220 3.31 30.85 -6.08
CA TRP A 220 3.31 29.41 -6.29
C TRP A 220 3.90 28.72 -5.07
N LYS A 221 3.12 27.83 -4.46
CA LYS A 221 3.54 26.99 -3.33
C LYS A 221 3.45 25.53 -3.71
N THR A 222 4.38 24.75 -3.19
CA THR A 222 4.40 23.28 -3.29
C THR A 222 4.26 22.70 -1.91
N GLN A 223 3.17 21.97 -1.67
CA GLN A 223 2.99 21.17 -0.47
C GLN A 223 3.33 19.72 -0.78
N VAL A 224 4.22 19.15 0.00
CA VAL A 224 4.73 17.79 -0.14
C VAL A 224 4.26 16.97 1.05
N TYR A 225 3.60 15.87 0.78
CA TYR A 225 3.16 14.93 1.81
C TYR A 225 4.13 13.77 1.90
N MET A 226 4.45 13.37 3.13
CA MET A 226 5.42 12.34 3.46
C MET A 226 4.77 11.25 4.30
N GLY A 227 5.27 10.02 4.16
CA GLY A 227 4.76 8.86 4.88
C GLY A 227 3.50 8.29 4.24
N PHE A 228 3.17 7.07 4.60
CA PHE A 228 1.98 6.37 4.10
C PHE A 228 1.00 6.10 5.22
N SER A 229 -0.28 6.00 4.88
CA SER A 229 -1.28 5.46 5.78
C SER A 229 -0.98 3.97 6.04
N PRO A 230 -1.00 3.51 7.28
CA PRO A 230 -0.89 2.08 7.58
C PRO A 230 -2.18 1.32 7.25
N VAL A 231 -3.26 2.04 6.95
CA VAL A 231 -4.56 1.45 6.63
C VAL A 231 -4.51 0.69 5.31
N VAL A 232 -5.02 -0.52 5.31
CA VAL A 232 -5.13 -1.34 4.11
C VAL A 232 -6.20 -0.74 3.20
N ILE A 233 -5.92 -0.64 1.90
CA ILE A 233 -6.83 0.00 0.93
C ILE A 233 -8.27 -0.58 0.98
N THR A 234 -8.42 -1.85 1.33
CA THR A 234 -9.73 -2.50 1.47
C THR A 234 -10.50 -2.06 2.73
N GLU A 235 -9.88 -1.34 3.64
CA GLU A 235 -10.51 -0.74 4.83
C GLU A 235 -10.96 0.71 4.58
N GLU A 236 -10.49 1.31 3.48
CA GLU A 236 -10.92 2.65 3.09
C GLU A 236 -12.42 2.67 2.73
N PRO A 237 -13.14 3.72 3.14
CA PRO A 237 -14.53 3.90 2.75
C PRO A 237 -14.69 3.82 1.22
N ASP A 238 -15.79 3.26 0.76
CA ASP A 238 -16.17 3.14 -0.66
C ASP A 238 -15.35 2.14 -1.49
N VAL A 239 -14.23 1.59 -1.02
CA VAL A 239 -13.49 0.54 -1.73
C VAL A 239 -14.30 -0.76 -1.70
N VAL A 240 -14.80 -1.17 -0.55
CA VAL A 240 -15.64 -2.35 -0.40
C VAL A 240 -17.12 -1.99 -0.63
N ALA A 241 -17.80 -2.77 -1.47
CA ALA A 241 -19.22 -2.58 -1.68
C ALA A 241 -20.02 -2.86 -0.40
N PRO A 242 -21.10 -2.11 -0.14
CA PRO A 242 -21.97 -2.43 0.97
C PRO A 242 -22.58 -3.84 0.77
N ALA A 243 -22.79 -4.53 1.88
CA ALA A 243 -23.40 -5.85 1.86
C ALA A 243 -24.74 -5.83 1.10
N ALA A 244 -24.98 -6.87 0.28
CA ALA A 244 -26.16 -6.99 -0.58
C ALA A 244 -26.44 -5.70 -1.41
N SER A 245 -25.36 -4.99 -1.83
CA SER A 245 -25.43 -3.72 -2.55
C SER A 245 -26.25 -2.62 -1.82
N GLY A 246 -26.35 -2.71 -0.50
CA GLY A 246 -27.14 -1.80 0.33
C GLY A 246 -28.65 -2.09 0.33
N PHE A 247 -29.11 -3.13 -0.36
CA PHE A 247 -30.52 -3.47 -0.43
C PHE A 247 -31.03 -4.21 0.81
N LEU A 248 -30.18 -5.07 1.39
CA LEU A 248 -30.47 -5.85 2.60
C LEU A 248 -29.31 -5.75 3.59
N PRO A 249 -29.56 -5.91 4.91
CA PRO A 249 -28.48 -6.08 5.88
C PRO A 249 -27.60 -7.29 5.51
N GLY A 250 -26.27 -7.14 5.66
CA GLY A 250 -25.34 -8.23 5.42
C GLY A 250 -25.51 -9.35 6.46
N ILE A 251 -25.46 -10.60 5.99
CA ILE A 251 -25.43 -11.77 6.84
C ILE A 251 -23.97 -12.09 7.14
N ARG A 252 -23.60 -12.09 8.43
CA ARG A 252 -22.23 -12.37 8.88
C ARG A 252 -22.22 -13.58 9.81
N GLY A 253 -21.10 -14.33 9.80
CA GLY A 253 -20.91 -15.51 10.65
C GLY A 253 -21.43 -16.80 10.04
N LEU A 254 -21.42 -17.87 10.85
CA LEU A 254 -21.91 -19.18 10.46
C LEU A 254 -23.44 -19.16 10.41
N GLN A 255 -23.99 -19.79 9.36
CA GLN A 255 -25.42 -19.92 9.16
C GLN A 255 -25.81 -21.41 9.21
N ILE A 256 -26.98 -21.71 9.77
CA ILE A 256 -27.54 -23.06 9.77
C ILE A 256 -28.32 -23.24 8.47
N GLY A 257 -27.92 -24.23 7.68
CA GLY A 257 -28.60 -24.64 6.45
C GLY A 257 -29.22 -26.01 6.57
N ILE A 258 -30.36 -26.23 5.90
CA ILE A 258 -30.99 -27.54 5.77
C ILE A 258 -30.72 -28.06 4.37
N VAL A 259 -30.12 -29.24 4.28
CA VAL A 259 -29.89 -29.92 2.99
C VAL A 259 -31.21 -30.32 2.37
N LYS A 260 -31.59 -29.71 1.26
CA LYS A 260 -32.83 -30.02 0.54
C LYS A 260 -32.69 -31.19 -0.45
N LYS A 261 -31.52 -31.35 -1.03
CA LYS A 261 -31.20 -32.36 -2.03
C LYS A 261 -29.70 -32.64 -2.05
N ILE A 262 -29.34 -33.90 -2.06
CA ILE A 262 -27.99 -34.34 -2.37
C ILE A 262 -28.02 -34.83 -3.83
N GLY A 263 -27.25 -34.21 -4.70
CA GLY A 263 -27.12 -34.60 -6.10
C GLY A 263 -25.67 -34.56 -6.53
N ASP A 264 -25.18 -35.65 -7.09
CA ASP A 264 -23.94 -35.66 -7.86
C ASP A 264 -24.21 -34.99 -9.20
N ASN A 265 -23.96 -33.70 -9.32
CA ASN A 265 -23.76 -33.11 -10.63
C ASN A 265 -22.34 -33.49 -11.06
N LYS A 266 -22.24 -34.60 -11.78
CA LYS A 266 -21.10 -34.88 -12.64
C LYS A 266 -21.36 -34.10 -13.94
N ASP A 267 -20.96 -32.84 -14.01
CA ASP A 267 -20.74 -32.07 -15.24
C ASP A 267 -19.62 -31.07 -14.99
#